data_a0b5b73e0728d3ddc7414b898644405d
#
_entry.id   a0b5b73e0728d3ddc7414b898644405d
#
_cell.length_a   1.000
_cell.length_b   1.000
_cell.length_c   1.000
_cell.angle_alpha   90.00
_cell.angle_beta   90.00
_cell.angle_gamma   90.00
#
_symmetry.space_group_name_H-M   'P 1'
#
loop_
_entity.id
_entity.type
_entity.pdbx_description
1 polymer ?
#
loop_
_entity_poly.entity_id
_entity_poly.type
_entity_poly.pdbx_seq_one_letter_code
_entity_poly.pdbx_strand_id
1 'polypeptide(L)'
;MSGHDTPIPMTASQSGPLSGVAEIPGDKSISHRSLILGALSVGETKITGLLEGEDVLDTARAMRAFGAEVTQHGAGRWSVHGVGVGGFSEPADLIDCGNSGTGVRLIMGAMATTAMTATFTGDASLRKRPMGRVTDPLALFGAQAYGRKGGRLPMTVVGAADPRPVRYTTPVPSAQVKSAILLAALNAPGETVVIEREPTRDHSERMLRGFGARLSVERTAEGNQITLLGRPELVAQTVAVPRDPSSAAFPVCAALIVPGSDITVPGVSQNPTRNGLYTTLVEMGADIAFENPREEGGEPVADLRVRFTGALKGISVPPERAASMIDEYPVLSVVAACAEGTTVMRGVKELRVKESDRIDAMARGLEACGVRVEEDEDTLIVHGLGADGVPGGATCAVHLDHRIAMSFLVLGLAARKPITVDDGAPIATSFPIFEGLMQRLGASLRRA
;
A
#
# COMPACT_ATOMS: atom_id res chain seq x y z
N MET A 1 -14.87 -2.23 17.61
CA MET A 1 -13.95 -1.14 17.99
C MET A 1 -12.57 -1.75 18.00
N SER A 2 -11.76 -1.51 16.97
CA SER A 2 -10.35 -1.94 16.90
C SER A 2 -9.58 -1.15 17.96
N GLY A 3 -9.10 -1.86 19.00
CA GLY A 3 -8.61 -1.26 20.22
C GLY A 3 -7.13 -0.86 20.13
N HIS A 4 -6.84 0.31 19.63
CA HIS A 4 -5.58 1.00 19.92
C HIS A 4 -5.87 2.28 20.73
N ASP A 5 -6.54 2.11 21.88
CA ASP A 5 -6.84 3.24 22.79
C ASP A 5 -5.60 3.74 23.56
N THR A 6 -4.49 2.99 23.54
CA THR A 6 -3.25 3.38 24.22
C THR A 6 -2.09 3.37 23.20
N PRO A 7 -1.44 4.52 22.97
CA PRO A 7 -0.23 4.59 22.14
C PRO A 7 0.86 3.65 22.66
N ILE A 8 1.60 3.04 21.77
CA ILE A 8 2.76 2.18 22.08
C ILE A 8 4.02 2.87 21.56
N PRO A 9 4.69 3.73 22.33
CA PRO A 9 5.89 4.37 21.90
C PRO A 9 7.00 3.34 21.60
N MET A 10 7.74 3.57 20.52
CA MET A 10 8.86 2.71 20.14
C MET A 10 10.12 3.55 19.91
N THR A 11 11.26 3.02 20.31
CA THR A 11 12.54 3.71 20.18
C THR A 11 13.51 2.86 19.35
N ALA A 12 14.15 3.51 18.37
CA ALA A 12 15.28 2.97 17.63
C ALA A 12 16.57 3.66 18.10
N SER A 13 17.61 2.88 18.27
CA SER A 13 18.96 3.37 18.63
C SER A 13 19.96 2.92 17.58
N GLN A 14 21.10 3.61 17.51
CA GLN A 14 22.20 3.27 16.63
C GLN A 14 22.50 1.77 16.72
N SER A 15 22.55 1.11 15.55
CA SER A 15 22.73 -0.33 15.44
C SER A 15 24.08 -0.69 14.86
N GLY A 16 24.58 -1.88 15.22
CA GLY A 16 25.63 -2.53 14.46
C GLY A 16 25.15 -2.95 13.07
N PRO A 17 26.03 -3.57 12.25
CA PRO A 17 25.68 -4.04 10.92
C PRO A 17 24.43 -4.93 10.92
N LEU A 18 23.50 -4.67 10.01
CA LEU A 18 22.37 -5.55 9.77
C LEU A 18 22.79 -6.70 8.86
N SER A 19 22.39 -7.93 9.18
CA SER A 19 22.78 -9.10 8.39
C SER A 19 21.71 -10.18 8.41
N GLY A 20 21.75 -11.07 7.41
CA GLY A 20 20.86 -12.22 7.30
C GLY A 20 19.75 -12.06 6.27
N VAL A 21 18.69 -12.82 6.42
CA VAL A 21 17.57 -12.87 5.48
C VAL A 21 16.34 -12.18 6.06
N ALA A 22 15.82 -11.20 5.33
CA ALA A 22 14.62 -10.46 5.69
C ALA A 22 13.38 -11.11 5.05
N GLU A 23 12.76 -12.04 5.76
CA GLU A 23 11.51 -12.70 5.35
C GLU A 23 10.33 -11.75 5.56
N ILE A 24 10.07 -10.89 4.58
CA ILE A 24 8.98 -9.90 4.63
C ILE A 24 7.63 -10.53 4.29
N PRO A 25 6.50 -9.91 4.69
CA PRO A 25 5.15 -10.43 4.39
C PRO A 25 4.80 -10.29 2.91
N GLY A 26 3.69 -10.94 2.52
CA GLY A 26 3.11 -10.81 1.19
C GLY A 26 2.59 -9.41 0.88
N ASP A 27 2.46 -9.09 -0.41
CA ASP A 27 1.98 -7.80 -0.90
C ASP A 27 0.56 -7.50 -0.41
N LYS A 28 0.38 -6.34 0.26
CA LYS A 28 -0.90 -5.89 0.81
C LYS A 28 -1.95 -5.72 -0.28
N SER A 29 -1.59 -5.12 -1.40
CA SER A 29 -2.52 -4.81 -2.50
C SER A 29 -3.03 -6.08 -3.18
N ILE A 30 -2.15 -7.07 -3.36
CA ILE A 30 -2.50 -8.39 -3.91
C ILE A 30 -3.31 -9.20 -2.90
N SER A 31 -2.96 -9.14 -1.61
CA SER A 31 -3.71 -9.82 -0.54
C SER A 31 -5.17 -9.37 -0.46
N HIS A 32 -5.45 -8.07 -0.47
CA HIS A 32 -6.83 -7.55 -0.53
C HIS A 32 -7.58 -8.09 -1.74
N ARG A 33 -6.95 -8.05 -2.92
CA ARG A 33 -7.56 -8.49 -4.17
C ARG A 33 -7.79 -9.99 -4.22
N SER A 34 -6.89 -10.78 -3.64
CA SER A 34 -7.05 -12.24 -3.56
C SER A 34 -8.32 -12.62 -2.78
N LEU A 35 -8.61 -11.91 -1.68
CA LEU A 35 -9.83 -12.10 -0.91
C LEU A 35 -11.08 -11.64 -1.67
N ILE A 36 -11.04 -10.44 -2.26
CA ILE A 36 -12.17 -9.84 -2.97
C ILE A 36 -12.50 -10.63 -4.25
N LEU A 37 -11.51 -10.95 -5.09
CA LEU A 37 -11.72 -11.70 -6.31
C LEU A 37 -12.05 -13.16 -6.02
N GLY A 38 -11.47 -13.76 -4.97
CA GLY A 38 -11.88 -15.06 -4.47
C GLY A 38 -13.34 -15.09 -4.07
N ALA A 39 -13.83 -14.05 -3.38
CA ALA A 39 -15.25 -13.95 -3.01
C ALA A 39 -16.18 -13.74 -4.21
N LEU A 40 -15.70 -13.06 -5.26
CA LEU A 40 -16.46 -12.83 -6.51
C LEU A 40 -16.32 -13.97 -7.54
N SER A 41 -15.51 -15.00 -7.27
CA SER A 41 -15.33 -16.15 -8.17
C SER A 41 -16.26 -17.31 -7.83
N VAL A 42 -16.35 -18.27 -8.75
CA VAL A 42 -17.03 -19.55 -8.53
C VAL A 42 -16.00 -20.61 -8.16
N GLY A 43 -16.22 -21.33 -7.05
CA GLY A 43 -15.35 -22.37 -6.52
C GLY A 43 -14.42 -21.86 -5.39
N GLU A 44 -13.39 -22.66 -5.06
CA GLU A 44 -12.46 -22.41 -3.96
C GLU A 44 -11.15 -21.77 -4.47
N THR A 45 -10.91 -20.50 -4.14
CA THR A 45 -9.62 -19.84 -4.34
C THR A 45 -8.69 -20.17 -3.17
N LYS A 46 -7.52 -20.75 -3.47
CA LYS A 46 -6.47 -21.05 -2.47
C LYS A 46 -5.40 -19.97 -2.51
N ILE A 47 -5.05 -19.44 -1.34
CA ILE A 47 -4.11 -18.32 -1.22
C ILE A 47 -2.95 -18.75 -0.33
N THR A 48 -1.73 -18.50 -0.80
CA THR A 48 -0.49 -18.66 -0.02
C THR A 48 0.26 -17.34 0.06
N GLY A 49 0.94 -17.08 1.18
CA GLY A 49 1.66 -15.83 1.39
C GLY A 49 0.78 -14.62 1.67
N LEU A 50 -0.52 -14.80 2.01
CA LEU A 50 -1.41 -13.68 2.34
C LEU A 50 -0.83 -12.86 3.48
N LEU A 51 -0.81 -11.54 3.33
CA LEU A 51 -0.49 -10.64 4.43
C LEU A 51 -1.58 -10.73 5.52
N GLU A 52 -1.17 -11.06 6.75
CA GLU A 52 -2.06 -11.10 7.92
C GLU A 52 -1.96 -9.81 8.75
N GLY A 53 -1.85 -8.66 8.08
CA GLY A 53 -2.00 -7.34 8.67
C GLY A 53 -3.48 -6.99 8.88
N GLU A 54 -3.77 -6.14 9.86
CA GLU A 54 -5.14 -5.77 10.24
C GLU A 54 -5.99 -5.32 9.06
N ASP A 55 -5.43 -4.49 8.16
CA ASP A 55 -6.11 -4.03 6.94
C ASP A 55 -6.66 -5.18 6.09
N VAL A 56 -5.88 -6.26 5.92
CA VAL A 56 -6.26 -7.41 5.09
C VAL A 56 -7.23 -8.33 5.85
N LEU A 57 -7.03 -8.47 7.17
CA LEU A 57 -7.95 -9.23 8.02
C LEU A 57 -9.34 -8.58 8.07
N ASP A 58 -9.42 -7.24 8.05
CA ASP A 58 -10.69 -6.50 7.92
C ASP A 58 -11.38 -6.82 6.59
N THR A 59 -10.62 -6.93 5.50
CA THR A 59 -11.17 -7.35 4.21
C THR A 59 -11.69 -8.79 4.26
N ALA A 60 -10.99 -9.70 4.93
CA ALA A 60 -11.47 -11.08 5.11
C ALA A 60 -12.80 -11.11 5.90
N ARG A 61 -12.91 -10.27 6.97
CA ARG A 61 -14.17 -10.12 7.72
C ARG A 61 -15.29 -9.56 6.85
N ALA A 62 -15.01 -8.56 6.03
CA ALA A 62 -15.97 -7.98 5.12
C ALA A 62 -16.47 -9.01 4.08
N MET A 63 -15.59 -9.82 3.50
CA MET A 63 -16.00 -10.86 2.54
C MET A 63 -16.90 -11.92 3.19
N ARG A 64 -16.63 -12.29 4.45
CA ARG A 64 -17.55 -13.16 5.22
C ARG A 64 -18.90 -12.51 5.43
N ALA A 65 -18.93 -11.22 5.78
CA ALA A 65 -20.19 -10.48 5.97
C ALA A 65 -21.01 -10.37 4.68
N PHE A 66 -20.37 -10.38 3.52
CA PHE A 66 -21.02 -10.43 2.21
C PHE A 66 -21.38 -11.87 1.73
N GLY A 67 -21.18 -12.89 2.57
CA GLY A 67 -21.62 -14.25 2.32
C GLY A 67 -20.59 -15.22 1.76
N ALA A 68 -19.35 -14.79 1.51
CA ALA A 68 -18.29 -15.71 1.11
C ALA A 68 -17.76 -16.50 2.32
N GLU A 69 -17.39 -17.77 2.10
CA GLU A 69 -16.71 -18.56 3.12
C GLU A 69 -15.20 -18.31 3.03
N VAL A 70 -14.62 -17.68 4.07
CA VAL A 70 -13.20 -17.34 4.11
C VAL A 70 -12.56 -18.08 5.29
N THR A 71 -11.62 -18.99 5.02
CA THR A 71 -11.02 -19.87 6.01
C THR A 71 -9.50 -19.68 6.05
N GLN A 72 -8.96 -19.57 7.28
CA GLN A 72 -7.52 -19.60 7.55
C GLN A 72 -7.08 -21.03 7.86
N HIS A 73 -6.06 -21.52 7.16
CA HIS A 73 -5.49 -22.88 7.34
C HIS A 73 -4.12 -22.87 8.04
N GLY A 74 -3.60 -21.71 8.39
CA GLY A 74 -2.30 -21.49 9.04
C GLY A 74 -1.70 -20.17 8.54
N ALA A 75 -0.51 -19.82 9.04
CA ALA A 75 0.13 -18.55 8.71
C ALA A 75 0.24 -18.35 7.18
N GLY A 76 -0.37 -17.29 6.68
CA GLY A 76 -0.38 -16.92 5.27
C GLY A 76 -1.13 -17.89 4.34
N ARG A 77 -1.78 -18.94 4.84
CA ARG A 77 -2.53 -19.92 4.04
C ARG A 77 -4.03 -19.78 4.28
N TRP A 78 -4.74 -19.39 3.23
CA TRP A 78 -6.16 -19.08 3.27
C TRP A 78 -6.90 -19.73 2.11
N SER A 79 -8.21 -19.92 2.26
CA SER A 79 -9.09 -20.24 1.14
C SER A 79 -10.35 -19.38 1.19
N VAL A 80 -10.91 -19.13 0.01
CA VAL A 80 -12.14 -18.38 -0.18
C VAL A 80 -13.05 -19.17 -1.11
N HIS A 81 -14.22 -19.65 -0.60
CA HIS A 81 -15.31 -20.13 -1.43
C HIS A 81 -16.17 -18.93 -1.81
N GLY A 82 -16.13 -18.57 -3.08
CA GLY A 82 -16.79 -17.38 -3.59
C GLY A 82 -18.26 -17.60 -3.87
N VAL A 83 -18.99 -16.49 -3.92
CA VAL A 83 -20.44 -16.44 -4.22
C VAL A 83 -20.73 -16.05 -5.66
N GLY A 84 -19.70 -15.77 -6.45
CA GLY A 84 -19.80 -15.31 -7.84
C GLY A 84 -20.09 -13.82 -7.98
N VAL A 85 -19.91 -13.30 -9.21
CA VAL A 85 -20.20 -11.90 -9.55
C VAL A 85 -21.68 -11.62 -9.35
N GLY A 86 -22.02 -10.57 -8.59
CA GLY A 86 -23.41 -10.21 -8.24
C GLY A 86 -24.04 -11.08 -7.14
N GLY A 87 -23.29 -12.04 -6.57
CA GLY A 87 -23.77 -12.97 -5.55
C GLY A 87 -23.61 -12.48 -4.10
N PHE A 88 -23.10 -11.29 -3.86
CA PHE A 88 -22.98 -10.75 -2.49
C PHE A 88 -24.33 -10.59 -1.82
N SER A 89 -24.40 -10.94 -0.54
CA SER A 89 -25.55 -10.78 0.33
C SER A 89 -25.40 -9.50 1.17
N GLU A 90 -26.53 -8.87 1.50
CA GLU A 90 -26.56 -7.70 2.38
C GLU A 90 -26.01 -8.07 3.77
N PRO A 91 -25.02 -7.32 4.30
CA PRO A 91 -24.43 -7.63 5.59
C PRO A 91 -25.40 -7.31 6.72
N ALA A 92 -25.43 -8.16 7.77
CA ALA A 92 -26.29 -7.97 8.93
C ALA A 92 -25.86 -6.81 9.85
N ASP A 93 -24.61 -6.34 9.73
CA ASP A 93 -24.03 -5.27 10.55
C ASP A 93 -23.16 -4.36 9.67
N LEU A 94 -22.67 -3.26 10.26
CA LEU A 94 -21.75 -2.35 9.57
C LEU A 94 -20.42 -3.04 9.24
N ILE A 95 -19.80 -2.62 8.17
CA ILE A 95 -18.47 -3.08 7.74
C ILE A 95 -17.41 -2.13 8.31
N ASP A 96 -16.68 -2.59 9.31
CA ASP A 96 -15.53 -1.87 9.84
C ASP A 96 -14.28 -2.20 9.02
N CYS A 97 -13.70 -1.18 8.38
CA CYS A 97 -12.50 -1.30 7.55
C CYS A 97 -11.22 -0.86 8.27
N GLY A 98 -11.26 -0.62 9.59
CA GLY A 98 -10.11 -0.19 10.38
C GLY A 98 -9.45 1.06 9.81
N ASN A 99 -8.15 0.96 9.50
CA ASN A 99 -7.38 2.02 8.81
C ASN A 99 -7.33 1.84 7.28
N SER A 100 -7.93 0.76 6.74
CA SER A 100 -7.73 0.34 5.37
C SER A 100 -8.41 1.23 4.32
N GLY A 101 -7.71 2.24 3.85
CA GLY A 101 -8.16 3.03 2.69
C GLY A 101 -8.26 2.23 1.39
N THR A 102 -7.45 1.17 1.25
CA THR A 102 -7.53 0.24 0.12
C THR A 102 -8.77 -0.65 0.25
N GLY A 103 -8.92 -1.34 1.38
CA GLY A 103 -10.03 -2.25 1.62
C GLY A 103 -11.37 -1.58 1.37
N VAL A 104 -11.66 -0.46 2.06
CA VAL A 104 -12.96 0.22 1.95
C VAL A 104 -13.30 0.61 0.51
N ARG A 105 -12.33 1.15 -0.25
CA ARG A 105 -12.58 1.62 -1.63
C ARG A 105 -12.83 0.48 -2.60
N LEU A 106 -12.05 -0.59 -2.50
CA LEU A 106 -12.23 -1.77 -3.35
C LEU A 106 -13.55 -2.50 -3.03
N ILE A 107 -13.88 -2.63 -1.74
CA ILE A 107 -15.13 -3.28 -1.29
C ILE A 107 -16.35 -2.48 -1.74
N MET A 108 -16.31 -1.13 -1.61
CA MET A 108 -17.37 -0.27 -2.17
C MET A 108 -17.54 -0.51 -3.68
N GLY A 109 -16.44 -0.62 -4.43
CA GLY A 109 -16.48 -0.96 -5.85
C GLY A 109 -17.12 -2.32 -6.11
N ALA A 110 -16.69 -3.35 -5.37
CA ALA A 110 -17.16 -4.73 -5.58
C ALA A 110 -18.66 -4.91 -5.32
N MET A 111 -19.24 -4.14 -4.38
CA MET A 111 -20.68 -4.23 -4.03
C MET A 111 -21.57 -3.24 -4.79
N ALA A 112 -20.99 -2.19 -5.40
CA ALA A 112 -21.72 -1.04 -5.93
C ALA A 112 -22.75 -1.37 -7.05
N THR A 113 -22.62 -2.52 -7.67
CA THR A 113 -23.50 -3.00 -8.75
C THR A 113 -24.33 -4.22 -8.37
N THR A 114 -24.43 -4.52 -7.07
CA THR A 114 -25.33 -5.53 -6.50
C THR A 114 -26.46 -4.83 -5.74
N ALA A 115 -27.72 -5.25 -5.94
CA ALA A 115 -28.91 -4.63 -5.33
C ALA A 115 -28.95 -4.92 -3.82
N MET A 116 -28.15 -4.22 -3.03
CA MET A 116 -28.06 -4.36 -1.57
C MET A 116 -27.56 -3.06 -0.93
N THR A 117 -27.65 -2.98 0.40
CA THR A 117 -27.19 -1.83 1.19
C THR A 117 -26.09 -2.28 2.14
N ALA A 118 -25.01 -1.50 2.24
CA ALA A 118 -23.96 -1.70 3.23
C ALA A 118 -23.50 -0.39 3.84
N THR A 119 -23.28 -0.37 5.16
CA THR A 119 -22.75 0.78 5.87
C THR A 119 -21.29 0.54 6.26
N PHE A 120 -20.41 1.47 5.90
CA PHE A 120 -18.97 1.39 6.14
C PHE A 120 -18.53 2.35 7.22
N THR A 121 -17.58 1.91 8.05
CA THR A 121 -16.88 2.73 9.04
C THR A 121 -15.38 2.40 9.04
N GLY A 122 -14.65 2.97 9.98
CA GLY A 122 -13.25 2.72 10.22
C GLY A 122 -12.72 3.56 11.40
N ASP A 123 -11.42 3.57 11.58
CA ASP A 123 -10.76 4.31 12.64
C ASP A 123 -10.80 5.84 12.46
N ALA A 124 -10.21 6.57 13.40
CA ALA A 124 -10.19 8.03 13.38
C ALA A 124 -9.46 8.61 12.15
N SER A 125 -8.44 7.92 11.63
CA SER A 125 -7.73 8.33 10.42
C SER A 125 -8.60 8.08 9.18
N LEU A 126 -9.13 6.87 9.00
CA LEU A 126 -9.93 6.52 7.82
C LEU A 126 -11.19 7.38 7.71
N ARG A 127 -11.84 7.69 8.85
CA ARG A 127 -13.03 8.56 8.89
C ARG A 127 -12.78 10.03 8.51
N LYS A 128 -11.53 10.47 8.43
CA LYS A 128 -11.17 11.81 7.95
C LYS A 128 -10.99 11.84 6.43
N ARG A 129 -10.70 10.69 5.80
CA ARG A 129 -10.40 10.61 4.36
C ARG A 129 -11.67 10.76 3.53
N PRO A 130 -11.65 11.56 2.44
CA PRO A 130 -12.81 11.69 1.54
C PRO A 130 -12.99 10.44 0.69
N MET A 131 -14.24 9.99 0.54
CA MET A 131 -14.61 8.85 -0.31
C MET A 131 -15.18 9.29 -1.66
N GLY A 132 -15.41 10.59 -1.89
CA GLY A 132 -15.98 11.14 -3.11
C GLY A 132 -15.26 10.68 -4.38
N ARG A 133 -13.90 10.58 -4.34
CA ARG A 133 -13.13 10.09 -5.49
C ARG A 133 -13.53 8.67 -5.96
N VAL A 134 -14.20 7.89 -5.12
CA VAL A 134 -14.72 6.55 -5.43
C VAL A 134 -16.22 6.59 -5.60
N THR A 135 -16.96 7.24 -4.71
CA THR A 135 -18.44 7.27 -4.79
C THR A 135 -18.95 8.02 -6.02
N ASP A 136 -18.24 9.05 -6.50
CA ASP A 136 -18.65 9.81 -7.68
C ASP A 136 -18.64 8.95 -8.97
N PRO A 137 -17.57 8.20 -9.30
CA PRO A 137 -17.61 7.28 -10.43
C PRO A 137 -18.57 6.10 -10.21
N LEU A 138 -18.76 5.61 -8.98
CA LEU A 138 -19.72 4.54 -8.70
C LEU A 138 -21.16 4.98 -8.91
N ALA A 139 -21.48 6.26 -8.70
CA ALA A 139 -22.80 6.83 -9.00
C ALA A 139 -23.14 6.77 -10.50
N LEU A 140 -22.15 6.77 -11.40
CA LEU A 140 -22.39 6.60 -12.84
C LEU A 140 -22.91 5.20 -13.20
N PHE A 141 -22.59 4.17 -12.40
CA PHE A 141 -23.19 2.83 -12.54
C PHE A 141 -24.63 2.76 -12.00
N GLY A 142 -25.06 3.79 -11.24
CA GLY A 142 -26.38 3.84 -10.59
C GLY A 142 -26.35 3.60 -9.08
N ALA A 143 -25.19 3.40 -8.48
CA ALA A 143 -25.05 3.30 -7.03
C ALA A 143 -25.29 4.66 -6.34
N GLN A 144 -25.74 4.61 -5.08
CA GLN A 144 -25.93 5.81 -4.25
C GLN A 144 -25.08 5.72 -2.98
N ALA A 145 -24.58 6.86 -2.50
CA ALA A 145 -23.76 6.93 -1.30
C ALA A 145 -24.22 8.06 -0.39
N TYR A 146 -24.44 7.74 0.89
CA TYR A 146 -24.91 8.66 1.92
C TYR A 146 -23.90 8.68 3.06
N GLY A 147 -23.10 9.74 3.14
CA GLY A 147 -22.03 9.86 4.12
C GLY A 147 -22.08 11.18 4.89
N ARG A 148 -21.13 11.35 5.78
CA ARG A 148 -20.94 12.61 6.51
C ARG A 148 -20.51 13.73 5.55
N LYS A 149 -20.67 14.99 6.01
CA LYS A 149 -20.23 16.20 5.28
C LYS A 149 -18.81 16.02 4.70
N GLY A 150 -18.66 16.28 3.40
CA GLY A 150 -17.41 16.10 2.67
C GLY A 150 -17.17 14.65 2.19
N GLY A 151 -18.24 13.82 2.07
CA GLY A 151 -18.13 12.46 1.58
C GLY A 151 -17.28 11.56 2.47
N ARG A 152 -17.47 11.61 3.78
CA ARG A 152 -16.65 10.91 4.78
C ARG A 152 -17.43 9.78 5.44
N LEU A 153 -16.67 8.80 5.98
CA LEU A 153 -17.21 7.71 6.80
C LEU A 153 -17.69 8.23 8.20
N PRO A 154 -18.69 7.55 8.83
CA PRO A 154 -19.47 6.43 8.32
C PRO A 154 -20.27 6.80 7.08
N MET A 155 -20.43 5.83 6.18
CA MET A 155 -21.11 6.02 4.88
C MET A 155 -21.91 4.78 4.52
N THR A 156 -23.14 4.98 4.10
CA THR A 156 -24.00 3.93 3.55
C THR A 156 -23.93 3.98 2.03
N VAL A 157 -23.68 2.83 1.41
CA VAL A 157 -23.70 2.64 -0.05
C VAL A 157 -24.87 1.75 -0.38
N VAL A 158 -25.71 2.21 -1.32
CA VAL A 158 -26.80 1.44 -1.93
C VAL A 158 -26.35 1.06 -3.34
N GLY A 159 -26.19 -0.23 -3.58
CA GLY A 159 -25.75 -0.74 -4.88
C GLY A 159 -26.86 -0.64 -5.93
N ALA A 160 -26.45 -0.50 -7.19
CA ALA A 160 -27.35 -0.39 -8.32
C ALA A 160 -28.08 -1.71 -8.61
N ALA A 161 -29.40 -1.69 -8.67
CA ALA A 161 -30.20 -2.85 -9.08
C ALA A 161 -30.15 -3.08 -10.60
N ASP A 162 -29.97 -2.03 -11.39
CA ASP A 162 -29.83 -2.07 -12.86
C ASP A 162 -28.54 -1.27 -13.25
N PRO A 163 -27.36 -1.87 -13.06
CA PRO A 163 -26.10 -1.17 -13.31
C PRO A 163 -25.86 -0.96 -14.81
N ARG A 164 -25.28 0.19 -15.15
CA ARG A 164 -24.91 0.54 -16.52
C ARG A 164 -23.39 0.61 -16.66
N PRO A 165 -22.82 0.19 -17.81
CA PRO A 165 -21.41 0.34 -18.07
C PRO A 165 -21.05 1.83 -18.21
N VAL A 166 -19.81 2.19 -17.85
CA VAL A 166 -19.37 3.58 -17.85
C VAL A 166 -18.08 3.77 -18.64
N ARG A 167 -17.87 5.01 -19.16
CA ARG A 167 -16.58 5.48 -19.62
C ARG A 167 -16.13 6.58 -18.65
N TYR A 168 -14.97 6.37 -18.02
CA TYR A 168 -14.46 7.28 -16.99
C TYR A 168 -12.98 7.58 -17.16
N THR A 169 -12.63 8.88 -17.21
CA THR A 169 -11.24 9.33 -17.17
C THR A 169 -10.88 9.72 -15.74
N THR A 170 -9.87 9.08 -15.16
CA THR A 170 -9.45 9.36 -13.79
C THR A 170 -8.85 10.79 -13.71
N PRO A 171 -9.39 11.66 -12.84
CA PRO A 171 -8.89 13.05 -12.72
C PRO A 171 -7.54 13.14 -12.03
N VAL A 172 -7.16 12.11 -11.25
CA VAL A 172 -5.89 11.98 -10.55
C VAL A 172 -5.35 10.56 -10.71
N PRO A 173 -4.02 10.35 -10.67
CA PRO A 173 -3.42 9.03 -10.77
C PRO A 173 -3.70 8.21 -9.49
N SER A 174 -4.76 7.40 -9.51
CA SER A 174 -5.17 6.59 -8.36
C SER A 174 -5.57 5.17 -8.76
N ALA A 175 -4.69 4.20 -8.46
CA ALA A 175 -4.98 2.79 -8.66
C ALA A 175 -6.21 2.30 -7.88
N GLN A 176 -6.52 2.91 -6.72
CA GLN A 176 -7.69 2.54 -5.92
C GLN A 176 -9.00 2.94 -6.60
N VAL A 177 -9.05 4.13 -7.22
CA VAL A 177 -10.21 4.61 -7.99
C VAL A 177 -10.43 3.72 -9.20
N LYS A 178 -9.37 3.48 -10.00
CA LYS A 178 -9.41 2.54 -11.14
C LYS A 178 -9.92 1.17 -10.70
N SER A 179 -9.35 0.60 -9.64
CA SER A 179 -9.73 -0.71 -9.14
C SER A 179 -11.19 -0.78 -8.70
N ALA A 180 -11.70 0.24 -8.01
CA ALA A 180 -13.10 0.30 -7.60
C ALA A 180 -14.04 0.31 -8.81
N ILE A 181 -13.71 1.06 -9.85
CA ILE A 181 -14.49 1.11 -11.10
C ILE A 181 -14.45 -0.25 -11.82
N LEU A 182 -13.27 -0.88 -11.92
CA LEU A 182 -13.14 -2.20 -12.56
C LEU A 182 -13.91 -3.29 -11.79
N LEU A 183 -13.91 -3.25 -10.45
CA LEU A 183 -14.69 -4.19 -9.63
C LEU A 183 -16.20 -3.96 -9.80
N ALA A 184 -16.66 -2.71 -9.84
CA ALA A 184 -18.06 -2.39 -10.13
C ALA A 184 -18.47 -2.83 -11.55
N ALA A 185 -17.58 -2.70 -12.53
CA ALA A 185 -17.81 -3.10 -13.91
C ALA A 185 -18.09 -4.60 -14.07
N LEU A 186 -17.61 -5.45 -13.12
CA LEU A 186 -17.83 -6.89 -13.22
C LEU A 186 -19.32 -7.29 -13.31
N ASN A 187 -20.21 -6.59 -12.62
CA ASN A 187 -21.64 -6.91 -12.66
C ASN A 187 -22.47 -6.00 -13.60
N ALA A 188 -21.84 -5.02 -14.25
CA ALA A 188 -22.50 -4.17 -15.24
C ALA A 188 -22.53 -4.87 -16.63
N PRO A 189 -23.63 -4.80 -17.43
CA PRO A 189 -23.66 -5.41 -18.75
C PRO A 189 -22.87 -4.58 -19.77
N GLY A 190 -22.10 -5.24 -20.65
CA GLY A 190 -21.36 -4.56 -21.72
C GLY A 190 -19.97 -4.07 -21.28
N GLU A 191 -19.41 -3.09 -22.01
CA GLU A 191 -18.04 -2.65 -21.82
C GLU A 191 -17.96 -1.42 -20.93
N THR A 192 -17.15 -1.52 -19.88
CA THR A 192 -16.71 -0.36 -19.09
C THR A 192 -15.30 0.02 -19.48
N VAL A 193 -15.06 1.31 -19.65
CA VAL A 193 -13.78 1.88 -20.08
C VAL A 193 -13.26 2.83 -19.02
N VAL A 194 -12.04 2.56 -18.53
CA VAL A 194 -11.30 3.47 -17.65
C VAL A 194 -10.08 4.02 -18.39
N ILE A 195 -9.90 5.34 -18.34
CA ILE A 195 -8.75 6.02 -18.97
C ILE A 195 -7.89 6.60 -17.86
N GLU A 196 -6.62 6.20 -17.81
CA GLU A 196 -5.59 6.76 -16.96
C GLU A 196 -4.63 7.61 -17.79
N ARG A 197 -4.57 8.92 -17.54
CA ARG A 197 -3.58 9.80 -18.19
C ARG A 197 -2.16 9.44 -17.76
N GLU A 198 -1.99 9.13 -16.50
CA GLU A 198 -0.75 8.65 -15.89
C GLU A 198 -0.94 7.22 -15.41
N PRO A 199 -0.09 6.26 -15.83
CA PRO A 199 -0.20 4.87 -15.42
C PRO A 199 -0.09 4.72 -13.90
N THR A 200 -0.97 3.90 -13.31
CA THR A 200 -0.90 3.51 -11.91
C THR A 200 -0.72 2.00 -11.79
N ARG A 201 -0.61 1.50 -10.55
CA ARG A 201 -0.46 0.06 -10.25
C ARG A 201 -1.49 -0.79 -10.96
N ASP A 202 -1.06 -1.87 -11.63
CA ASP A 202 -1.85 -2.71 -12.54
C ASP A 202 -2.27 -4.07 -11.94
N HIS A 203 -2.20 -4.23 -10.62
CA HIS A 203 -2.57 -5.48 -9.94
C HIS A 203 -4.00 -5.92 -10.24
N SER A 204 -4.97 -4.97 -10.35
CA SER A 204 -6.36 -5.33 -10.68
C SER A 204 -6.48 -5.90 -12.07
N GLU A 205 -5.82 -5.30 -13.05
CA GLU A 205 -5.83 -5.76 -14.44
C GLU A 205 -5.23 -7.14 -14.58
N ARG A 206 -4.08 -7.38 -13.93
CA ARG A 206 -3.39 -8.69 -13.94
C ARG A 206 -4.26 -9.75 -13.28
N MET A 207 -4.73 -9.48 -12.06
CA MET A 207 -5.52 -10.45 -11.30
C MET A 207 -6.88 -10.72 -11.92
N LEU A 208 -7.59 -9.71 -12.44
CA LEU A 208 -8.85 -9.90 -13.16
C LEU A 208 -8.68 -10.82 -14.37
N ARG A 209 -7.61 -10.66 -15.17
CA ARG A 209 -7.30 -11.59 -16.26
C ARG A 209 -7.03 -13.00 -15.74
N GLY A 210 -6.25 -13.13 -14.65
CA GLY A 210 -5.96 -14.42 -14.02
C GLY A 210 -7.21 -15.14 -13.55
N PHE A 211 -8.22 -14.41 -13.06
CA PHE A 211 -9.52 -14.95 -12.65
C PHE A 211 -10.51 -15.13 -13.83
N GLY A 212 -10.10 -14.87 -15.08
CA GLY A 212 -10.89 -15.16 -16.28
C GLY A 212 -11.72 -13.98 -16.82
N ALA A 213 -11.57 -12.76 -16.28
CA ALA A 213 -12.23 -11.60 -16.84
C ALA A 213 -11.62 -11.20 -18.19
N ARG A 214 -12.47 -10.78 -19.13
CA ARG A 214 -12.04 -10.24 -20.43
C ARG A 214 -11.72 -8.77 -20.28
N LEU A 215 -10.42 -8.46 -20.27
CA LEU A 215 -9.89 -7.11 -20.08
C LEU A 215 -8.74 -6.85 -21.04
N SER A 216 -8.81 -5.70 -21.75
CA SER A 216 -7.70 -5.18 -22.56
C SER A 216 -7.13 -3.89 -21.97
N VAL A 217 -5.87 -3.61 -22.26
CA VAL A 217 -5.19 -2.35 -21.95
C VAL A 217 -4.52 -1.86 -23.22
N GLU A 218 -4.87 -0.67 -23.67
CA GLU A 218 -4.35 -0.06 -24.88
C GLU A 218 -3.78 1.32 -24.58
N ARG A 219 -2.60 1.62 -25.14
CA ARG A 219 -2.03 2.96 -25.08
C ARG A 219 -2.68 3.82 -26.14
N THR A 220 -3.35 4.90 -25.72
CA THR A 220 -4.00 5.88 -26.60
C THR A 220 -3.38 7.28 -26.42
N ALA A 221 -3.82 8.23 -27.24
CA ALA A 221 -3.43 9.64 -27.07
C ALA A 221 -3.93 10.24 -25.74
N GLU A 222 -5.02 9.68 -25.17
CA GLU A 222 -5.60 10.14 -23.90
C GLU A 222 -4.94 9.50 -22.67
N GLY A 223 -4.11 8.47 -22.87
CA GLY A 223 -3.46 7.68 -21.80
C GLY A 223 -3.66 6.17 -21.97
N ASN A 224 -3.53 5.40 -20.89
CA ASN A 224 -3.88 3.99 -20.90
C ASN A 224 -5.40 3.83 -20.82
N GLN A 225 -5.98 3.20 -21.83
CA GLN A 225 -7.38 2.83 -21.86
C GLN A 225 -7.51 1.37 -21.42
N ILE A 226 -8.21 1.14 -20.34
CA ILE A 226 -8.53 -0.17 -19.79
C ILE A 226 -10.00 -0.46 -20.11
N THR A 227 -10.27 -1.50 -20.89
CA THR A 227 -11.63 -1.92 -21.27
C THR A 227 -11.93 -3.27 -20.63
N LEU A 228 -12.99 -3.35 -19.84
CA LEU A 228 -13.47 -4.58 -19.19
C LEU A 228 -14.86 -4.93 -19.70
N LEU A 229 -15.02 -6.16 -20.17
CA LEU A 229 -16.33 -6.72 -20.50
C LEU A 229 -16.99 -7.27 -19.23
N GLY A 230 -18.13 -6.72 -18.86
CA GLY A 230 -18.88 -7.11 -17.67
C GLY A 230 -19.56 -8.48 -17.76
N ARG A 231 -20.03 -8.93 -16.60
CA ARG A 231 -20.70 -10.24 -16.38
C ARG A 231 -19.83 -11.43 -16.77
N PRO A 232 -18.51 -11.45 -16.43
CA PRO A 232 -17.72 -12.66 -16.56
C PRO A 232 -18.17 -13.67 -15.50
N GLU A 233 -18.01 -14.96 -15.76
CA GLU A 233 -17.88 -15.94 -14.71
C GLU A 233 -16.41 -15.96 -14.27
N LEU A 234 -16.12 -15.40 -13.09
CA LEU A 234 -14.78 -15.48 -12.53
C LEU A 234 -14.55 -16.88 -11.97
N VAL A 235 -13.40 -17.47 -12.30
CA VAL A 235 -13.02 -18.82 -11.91
C VAL A 235 -12.01 -18.75 -10.76
N ALA A 236 -12.25 -19.54 -9.73
CA ALA A 236 -11.37 -19.65 -8.57
C ALA A 236 -9.93 -20.04 -8.98
N GLN A 237 -8.95 -19.51 -8.28
CA GLN A 237 -7.53 -19.64 -8.60
C GLN A 237 -6.70 -20.15 -7.41
N THR A 238 -5.50 -20.64 -7.71
CA THR A 238 -4.43 -20.73 -6.70
C THR A 238 -3.55 -19.49 -6.82
N VAL A 239 -3.56 -18.67 -5.79
CA VAL A 239 -2.82 -17.40 -5.76
C VAL A 239 -1.63 -17.52 -4.81
N ALA A 240 -0.41 -17.43 -5.34
CA ALA A 240 0.79 -17.19 -4.54
C ALA A 240 1.01 -15.67 -4.46
N VAL A 241 0.90 -15.10 -3.27
CA VAL A 241 1.10 -13.67 -3.06
C VAL A 241 2.60 -13.41 -2.96
N PRO A 242 3.21 -12.63 -3.89
CA PRO A 242 4.63 -12.29 -3.82
C PRO A 242 4.90 -11.37 -2.62
N ARG A 243 6.16 -11.25 -2.22
CA ARG A 243 6.58 -10.37 -1.14
C ARG A 243 6.37 -8.90 -1.48
N ASP A 244 5.89 -8.12 -0.50
CA ASP A 244 5.53 -6.71 -0.67
C ASP A 244 6.75 -5.81 -0.86
N PRO A 245 6.91 -5.14 -2.03
CA PRO A 245 8.01 -4.21 -2.25
C PRO A 245 7.98 -3.01 -1.29
N SER A 246 6.82 -2.59 -0.81
CA SER A 246 6.69 -1.53 0.19
C SER A 246 7.18 -1.96 1.57
N SER A 247 6.92 -3.21 1.98
CA SER A 247 7.47 -3.77 3.23
C SER A 247 8.97 -4.00 3.10
N ALA A 248 9.46 -4.49 1.94
CA ALA A 248 10.88 -4.64 1.64
C ALA A 248 11.65 -3.33 1.73
N ALA A 249 11.02 -2.20 1.41
CA ALA A 249 11.65 -0.88 1.43
C ALA A 249 12.32 -0.56 2.78
N PHE A 250 11.72 -0.95 3.91
CA PHE A 250 12.24 -0.62 5.23
C PHE A 250 13.56 -1.34 5.56
N PRO A 251 13.67 -2.69 5.50
CA PRO A 251 14.95 -3.36 5.73
C PRO A 251 15.99 -3.02 4.65
N VAL A 252 15.59 -2.81 3.39
CA VAL A 252 16.47 -2.36 2.32
C VAL A 252 17.07 -0.99 2.65
N CYS A 253 16.24 0.01 2.96
CA CYS A 253 16.73 1.36 3.31
C CYS A 253 17.56 1.34 4.59
N ALA A 254 17.18 0.53 5.60
CA ALA A 254 17.97 0.37 6.81
C ALA A 254 19.38 -0.18 6.51
N ALA A 255 19.48 -1.22 5.66
CA ALA A 255 20.77 -1.79 5.28
C ALA A 255 21.65 -0.80 4.50
N LEU A 256 21.05 0.11 3.71
CA LEU A 256 21.79 1.11 2.95
C LEU A 256 22.37 2.24 3.82
N ILE A 257 21.78 2.52 5.01
CA ILE A 257 22.21 3.62 5.88
C ILE A 257 22.96 3.15 7.14
N VAL A 258 22.86 1.87 7.53
CA VAL A 258 23.58 1.32 8.68
C VAL A 258 24.91 0.72 8.23
N PRO A 259 26.06 1.25 8.71
CA PRO A 259 27.38 0.82 8.26
C PRO A 259 27.66 -0.67 8.38
N GLY A 260 28.25 -1.26 7.34
CA GLY A 260 28.67 -2.67 7.29
C GLY A 260 27.54 -3.67 7.06
N SER A 261 26.34 -3.22 6.78
CA SER A 261 25.16 -4.10 6.53
C SER A 261 25.29 -4.87 5.22
N ASP A 262 24.83 -6.14 5.24
CA ASP A 262 24.65 -7.04 4.08
C ASP A 262 23.45 -7.94 4.37
N ILE A 263 22.32 -7.72 3.69
CA ILE A 263 21.08 -8.48 3.85
C ILE A 263 20.56 -9.03 2.52
N THR A 264 19.77 -10.09 2.60
CA THR A 264 18.99 -10.59 1.47
C THR A 264 17.50 -10.50 1.77
N VAL A 265 16.70 -10.01 0.82
CA VAL A 265 15.23 -9.94 0.90
C VAL A 265 14.67 -10.79 -0.25
N PRO A 266 14.21 -12.03 0.02
CA PRO A 266 13.80 -12.95 -1.05
C PRO A 266 12.41 -12.63 -1.59
N GLY A 267 12.19 -12.93 -2.88
CA GLY A 267 10.88 -12.98 -3.53
C GLY A 267 10.14 -11.65 -3.62
N VAL A 268 10.84 -10.53 -3.66
CA VAL A 268 10.23 -9.19 -3.72
C VAL A 268 9.62 -8.93 -5.09
N SER A 269 8.36 -8.50 -5.13
CA SER A 269 7.70 -8.10 -6.39
C SER A 269 8.51 -7.01 -7.10
N GLN A 270 8.76 -7.23 -8.39
CA GLN A 270 9.46 -6.32 -9.31
C GLN A 270 8.50 -5.74 -10.36
N ASN A 271 7.23 -5.63 -10.01
CA ASN A 271 6.26 -5.00 -10.90
C ASN A 271 6.73 -3.58 -11.29
N PRO A 272 6.86 -3.26 -12.59
CA PRO A 272 7.35 -1.95 -13.06
C PRO A 272 6.55 -0.76 -12.51
N THR A 273 5.29 -0.98 -12.15
CA THR A 273 4.44 0.06 -11.54
C THR A 273 4.64 0.21 -10.02
N ARG A 274 5.59 -0.55 -9.42
CA ARG A 274 5.86 -0.62 -7.98
C ARG A 274 7.34 -0.50 -7.58
N ASN A 275 8.25 -0.52 -8.53
CA ASN A 275 9.70 -0.59 -8.25
C ASN A 275 10.43 0.76 -8.31
N GLY A 276 9.70 1.87 -8.36
CA GLY A 276 10.28 3.22 -8.47
C GLY A 276 11.30 3.54 -7.38
N LEU A 277 11.07 3.08 -6.14
CA LEU A 277 12.03 3.26 -5.04
C LEU A 277 13.37 2.61 -5.36
N TYR A 278 13.38 1.35 -5.78
CA TYR A 278 14.63 0.60 -6.03
C TYR A 278 15.44 1.22 -7.17
N THR A 279 14.77 1.67 -8.23
CA THR A 279 15.39 2.44 -9.30
C THR A 279 16.04 3.72 -8.76
N THR A 280 15.30 4.46 -7.92
CA THR A 280 15.78 5.70 -7.29
C THR A 280 17.00 5.46 -6.40
N LEU A 281 16.96 4.40 -5.57
CA LEU A 281 18.08 4.05 -4.68
C LEU A 281 19.34 3.68 -5.48
N VAL A 282 19.20 2.90 -6.57
CA VAL A 282 20.33 2.58 -7.45
C VAL A 282 20.92 3.85 -8.08
N GLU A 283 20.09 4.78 -8.54
CA GLU A 283 20.54 6.09 -9.06
C GLU A 283 21.22 6.94 -7.98
N MET A 284 20.85 6.77 -6.70
CA MET A 284 21.56 7.40 -5.55
C MET A 284 22.89 6.73 -5.23
N GLY A 285 23.26 5.62 -5.89
CA GLY A 285 24.51 4.88 -5.67
C GLY A 285 24.40 3.69 -4.71
N ALA A 286 23.19 3.20 -4.45
CA ALA A 286 23.00 2.01 -3.62
C ALA A 286 23.49 0.73 -4.31
N ASP A 287 24.13 -0.17 -3.54
CA ASP A 287 24.46 -1.53 -3.99
C ASP A 287 23.26 -2.47 -3.71
N ILE A 288 22.40 -2.61 -4.72
CA ILE A 288 21.25 -3.51 -4.73
C ILE A 288 21.38 -4.45 -5.92
N ALA A 289 21.64 -5.73 -5.66
CA ALA A 289 21.62 -6.78 -6.69
C ALA A 289 20.24 -7.44 -6.76
N PHE A 290 19.71 -7.60 -7.98
CA PHE A 290 18.46 -8.30 -8.26
C PHE A 290 18.80 -9.71 -8.73
N GLU A 291 18.64 -10.68 -7.84
CA GLU A 291 19.05 -12.07 -8.06
C GLU A 291 17.82 -12.96 -8.31
N ASN A 292 18.02 -14.11 -8.96
CA ASN A 292 16.99 -15.13 -9.18
C ASN A 292 15.66 -14.58 -9.74
N PRO A 293 15.66 -13.82 -10.88
CA PRO A 293 14.44 -13.29 -11.46
C PRO A 293 13.52 -14.44 -11.91
N ARG A 294 12.24 -14.36 -11.56
CA ARG A 294 11.22 -15.37 -11.85
C ARG A 294 9.83 -14.74 -11.84
N GLU A 295 8.81 -15.53 -12.09
CA GLU A 295 7.41 -15.12 -11.98
C GLU A 295 6.71 -15.90 -10.84
N GLU A 296 5.97 -15.19 -9.98
CA GLU A 296 5.14 -15.77 -8.93
C GLU A 296 3.76 -15.09 -8.93
N GLY A 297 2.69 -15.88 -9.04
CA GLY A 297 1.33 -15.35 -9.02
C GLY A 297 1.00 -14.34 -10.14
N GLY A 298 1.69 -14.43 -11.29
CA GLY A 298 1.53 -13.49 -12.41
C GLY A 298 2.27 -12.14 -12.22
N GLU A 299 3.13 -12.06 -11.21
CA GLU A 299 3.98 -10.89 -10.94
C GLU A 299 5.46 -11.25 -11.11
N PRO A 300 6.28 -10.39 -11.72
CA PRO A 300 7.73 -10.57 -11.74
C PRO A 300 8.28 -10.39 -10.32
N VAL A 301 9.19 -11.27 -9.89
CA VAL A 301 9.84 -11.21 -8.58
C VAL A 301 11.34 -11.43 -8.71
N ALA A 302 12.10 -10.90 -7.74
CA ALA A 302 13.52 -11.16 -7.59
C ALA A 302 13.89 -11.20 -6.10
N ASP A 303 15.04 -11.79 -5.80
CA ASP A 303 15.65 -11.68 -4.49
C ASP A 303 16.55 -10.45 -4.49
N LEU A 304 16.44 -9.58 -3.47
CA LEU A 304 17.25 -8.38 -3.37
C LEU A 304 18.41 -8.64 -2.42
N ARG A 305 19.65 -8.54 -2.90
CA ARG A 305 20.82 -8.46 -2.01
C ARG A 305 21.26 -7.01 -1.89
N VAL A 306 21.34 -6.53 -0.66
CA VAL A 306 21.56 -5.12 -0.35
C VAL A 306 22.77 -4.98 0.56
N ARG A 307 23.75 -4.12 0.16
CA ARG A 307 24.96 -3.87 0.91
C ARG A 307 25.16 -2.38 1.16
N PHE A 308 25.64 -2.07 2.34
CA PHE A 308 26.09 -0.72 2.67
C PHE A 308 27.35 -0.33 1.87
N THR A 309 27.32 0.82 1.23
CA THR A 309 28.48 1.37 0.50
C THR A 309 29.05 2.65 1.12
N GLY A 310 28.25 3.37 1.90
CA GLY A 310 28.60 4.69 2.44
C GLY A 310 28.69 5.79 1.38
N ALA A 311 28.21 5.54 0.16
CA ALA A 311 28.41 6.43 -1.00
C ALA A 311 27.09 6.99 -1.57
N LEU A 312 26.02 7.01 -0.79
CA LEU A 312 24.72 7.51 -1.25
C LEU A 312 24.77 9.02 -1.50
N LYS A 313 24.22 9.44 -2.64
CA LYS A 313 24.14 10.83 -3.06
C LYS A 313 22.71 11.28 -3.28
N GLY A 314 22.44 12.53 -2.91
CA GLY A 314 21.17 13.19 -3.21
C GLY A 314 20.96 13.34 -4.71
N ILE A 315 19.71 13.19 -5.15
CA ILE A 315 19.30 13.32 -6.56
C ILE A 315 18.00 14.11 -6.69
N SER A 316 17.70 14.54 -7.92
CA SER A 316 16.35 15.01 -8.25
C SER A 316 15.53 13.83 -8.77
N VAL A 317 14.54 13.38 -7.98
CA VAL A 317 13.66 12.27 -8.37
C VAL A 317 12.73 12.74 -9.48
N PRO A 318 12.66 12.03 -10.64
CA PRO A 318 11.74 12.38 -11.71
C PRO A 318 10.28 12.35 -11.24
N PRO A 319 9.48 13.42 -11.42
CA PRO A 319 8.10 13.49 -10.92
C PRO A 319 7.18 12.42 -11.53
N GLU A 320 7.43 11.99 -12.76
CA GLU A 320 6.70 10.89 -13.43
C GLU A 320 6.89 9.53 -12.75
N ARG A 321 7.90 9.39 -11.89
CA ARG A 321 8.13 8.18 -11.09
C ARG A 321 7.21 8.11 -9.86
N ALA A 322 6.59 9.22 -9.46
CA ALA A 322 5.85 9.35 -8.21
C ALA A 322 4.78 8.25 -8.03
N ALA A 323 4.00 7.94 -9.06
CA ALA A 323 2.94 6.94 -8.99
C ALA A 323 3.48 5.53 -8.66
N SER A 324 4.69 5.18 -9.10
CA SER A 324 5.32 3.86 -8.90
C SER A 324 5.97 3.68 -7.53
N MET A 325 6.09 4.74 -6.73
CA MET A 325 6.72 4.72 -5.41
C MET A 325 6.09 5.69 -4.41
N ILE A 326 4.85 6.09 -4.64
CA ILE A 326 4.19 7.13 -3.83
C ILE A 326 4.16 6.80 -2.33
N ASP A 327 4.09 5.53 -1.98
CA ASP A 327 4.05 5.08 -0.59
C ASP A 327 5.45 4.94 0.04
N GLU A 328 6.51 5.01 -0.73
CA GLU A 328 7.90 4.82 -0.31
C GLU A 328 8.66 6.14 -0.09
N TYR A 329 8.09 7.29 -0.45
CA TYR A 329 8.72 8.60 -0.19
C TYR A 329 9.06 8.86 1.27
N PRO A 330 8.27 8.43 2.28
CA PRO A 330 8.67 8.57 3.68
C PRO A 330 10.00 7.90 4.00
N VAL A 331 10.21 6.65 3.60
CA VAL A 331 11.48 5.95 3.87
C VAL A 331 12.61 6.43 2.94
N LEU A 332 12.31 6.88 1.71
CA LEU A 332 13.29 7.52 0.84
C LEU A 332 13.84 8.81 1.46
N SER A 333 12.98 9.62 2.11
CA SER A 333 13.44 10.86 2.77
C SER A 333 14.39 10.58 3.95
N VAL A 334 14.27 9.43 4.59
CA VAL A 334 15.23 8.93 5.59
C VAL A 334 16.59 8.60 4.95
N VAL A 335 16.59 7.90 3.82
CA VAL A 335 17.81 7.62 3.05
C VAL A 335 18.44 8.94 2.57
N ALA A 336 17.62 9.86 2.07
CA ALA A 336 18.05 11.19 1.63
C ALA A 336 18.72 11.99 2.78
N ALA A 337 18.21 11.89 4.01
CA ALA A 337 18.80 12.54 5.18
C ALA A 337 20.21 12.02 5.50
N CYS A 338 20.48 10.74 5.18
CA CYS A 338 21.79 10.11 5.38
C CYS A 338 22.72 10.23 4.16
N ALA A 339 22.21 10.63 2.98
CA ALA A 339 22.99 10.77 1.76
C ALA A 339 23.82 12.06 1.74
N GLU A 340 24.83 12.14 0.87
CA GLU A 340 25.57 13.37 0.60
C GLU A 340 24.77 14.26 -0.38
N GLY A 341 24.57 15.53 -0.05
CA GLY A 341 23.92 16.52 -0.91
C GLY A 341 22.40 16.55 -0.76
N THR A 342 21.72 17.10 -1.74
CA THR A 342 20.28 17.40 -1.67
C THR A 342 19.46 16.43 -2.51
N THR A 343 18.40 15.87 -1.93
CA THR A 343 17.40 15.09 -2.65
C THR A 343 16.13 15.92 -2.84
N VAL A 344 15.66 16.01 -4.08
CA VAL A 344 14.46 16.77 -4.46
C VAL A 344 13.38 15.81 -4.94
N MET A 345 12.24 15.80 -4.28
CA MET A 345 11.08 14.95 -4.57
C MET A 345 9.90 15.83 -4.98
N ARG A 346 9.55 15.83 -6.28
CA ARG A 346 8.42 16.58 -6.85
C ARG A 346 7.31 15.65 -7.34
N GLY A 347 6.11 16.17 -7.56
CA GLY A 347 4.96 15.37 -7.98
C GLY A 347 4.34 14.55 -6.84
N VAL A 348 4.57 14.95 -5.59
CA VAL A 348 4.23 14.16 -4.40
C VAL A 348 2.99 14.64 -3.65
N LYS A 349 2.20 15.54 -4.21
CA LYS A 349 0.97 16.11 -3.61
C LYS A 349 0.01 15.05 -3.05
N GLU A 350 -0.07 13.88 -3.69
CA GLU A 350 -0.94 12.78 -3.23
C GLU A 350 -0.57 12.28 -1.82
N LEU A 351 0.66 12.52 -1.35
CA LEU A 351 1.10 12.19 0.02
C LEU A 351 0.34 12.97 1.09
N ARG A 352 -0.20 14.16 0.76
CA ARG A 352 -0.93 15.00 1.71
C ARG A 352 -2.29 14.42 2.12
N VAL A 353 -2.83 13.49 1.34
CA VAL A 353 -4.18 12.91 1.54
C VAL A 353 -4.15 11.40 1.79
N LYS A 354 -2.99 10.89 2.23
CA LYS A 354 -2.81 9.49 2.64
C LYS A 354 -3.35 9.26 4.08
N GLU A 355 -2.75 8.35 4.83
CA GLU A 355 -3.08 8.04 6.22
C GLU A 355 -2.90 9.26 7.13
N SER A 356 -1.90 10.07 6.81
CA SER A 356 -1.61 11.40 7.36
C SER A 356 -1.23 12.34 6.21
N ASP A 357 -0.98 13.62 6.49
CA ASP A 357 -0.17 14.47 5.61
C ASP A 357 1.30 14.02 5.75
N ARG A 358 1.72 13.11 4.87
CA ARG A 358 3.05 12.51 4.93
C ARG A 358 4.17 13.48 4.62
N ILE A 359 3.91 14.54 3.82
CA ILE A 359 4.90 15.57 3.54
C ILE A 359 5.19 16.33 4.83
N ASP A 360 4.16 16.86 5.48
CA ASP A 360 4.30 17.60 6.74
C ASP A 360 4.89 16.72 7.85
N ALA A 361 4.40 15.51 8.04
CA ALA A 361 4.89 14.59 9.08
C ALA A 361 6.38 14.27 8.91
N MET A 362 6.84 13.98 7.69
CA MET A 362 8.27 13.74 7.42
C MET A 362 9.08 15.00 7.58
N ALA A 363 8.63 16.16 7.10
CA ALA A 363 9.35 17.42 7.23
C ALA A 363 9.55 17.77 8.72
N ARG A 364 8.48 17.79 9.53
CA ARG A 364 8.57 18.12 10.97
C ARG A 364 9.44 17.13 11.73
N GLY A 365 9.32 15.82 11.45
CA GLY A 365 10.10 14.80 12.14
C GLY A 365 11.59 14.85 11.78
N LEU A 366 11.94 15.07 10.51
CA LEU A 366 13.33 15.24 10.06
C LEU A 366 13.96 16.51 10.62
N GLU A 367 13.25 17.65 10.63
CA GLU A 367 13.70 18.90 11.27
C GLU A 367 13.96 18.68 12.77
N ALA A 368 13.07 18.00 13.48
CA ALA A 368 13.26 17.67 14.89
C ALA A 368 14.49 16.76 15.12
N CYS A 369 14.85 15.93 14.15
CA CYS A 369 16.06 15.11 14.16
C CYS A 369 17.32 15.86 13.71
N GLY A 370 17.25 17.17 13.40
CA GLY A 370 18.38 18.01 13.01
C GLY A 370 18.71 17.98 11.51
N VAL A 371 17.78 17.57 10.66
CA VAL A 371 17.92 17.57 9.19
C VAL A 371 17.20 18.79 8.61
N ARG A 372 17.85 19.55 7.75
CA ARG A 372 17.21 20.65 7.03
C ARG A 372 16.29 20.11 5.95
N VAL A 373 15.04 20.59 5.94
CA VAL A 373 14.00 20.20 4.99
C VAL A 373 13.33 21.46 4.42
N GLU A 374 12.90 21.40 3.17
CA GLU A 374 12.03 22.41 2.55
C GLU A 374 10.84 21.66 1.95
N GLU A 375 9.64 22.22 2.08
CA GLU A 375 8.42 21.60 1.55
C GLU A 375 7.45 22.64 1.00
N ASP A 376 6.67 22.24 0.00
CA ASP A 376 5.51 22.95 -0.47
C ASP A 376 4.33 22.00 -0.72
N GLU A 377 3.28 22.42 -1.43
CA GLU A 377 2.09 21.59 -1.69
C GLU A 377 2.40 20.27 -2.39
N ASP A 378 3.43 20.25 -3.25
CA ASP A 378 3.75 19.12 -4.17
C ASP A 378 5.21 18.66 -4.09
N THR A 379 6.00 19.24 -3.20
CA THR A 379 7.46 19.03 -3.16
C THR A 379 7.94 18.73 -1.74
N LEU A 380 8.92 17.83 -1.62
CA LEU A 380 9.70 17.62 -0.40
C LEU A 380 11.18 17.62 -0.78
N ILE A 381 11.97 18.49 -0.16
CA ILE A 381 13.41 18.61 -0.38
C ILE A 381 14.13 18.27 0.92
N VAL A 382 15.07 17.34 0.88
CA VAL A 382 15.86 16.91 2.04
C VAL A 382 17.33 17.21 1.78
N HIS A 383 17.96 17.99 2.69
CA HIS A 383 19.38 18.29 2.66
C HIS A 383 20.12 17.24 3.50
N GLY A 384 20.68 16.26 2.82
CA GLY A 384 21.35 15.15 3.46
C GLY A 384 22.67 15.57 4.16
N LEU A 385 22.97 14.90 5.25
CA LEU A 385 24.09 15.21 6.13
C LEU A 385 25.34 14.35 5.82
N GLY A 386 25.21 13.31 4.99
CA GLY A 386 26.33 12.46 4.58
C GLY A 386 27.15 11.95 5.77
N ALA A 387 28.47 12.16 5.71
CA ALA A 387 29.42 11.73 6.74
C ALA A 387 29.20 12.43 8.10
N ASP A 388 28.58 13.61 8.14
CA ASP A 388 28.27 14.30 9.39
C ASP A 388 27.21 13.54 10.22
N GLY A 389 26.42 12.68 9.58
CA GLY A 389 25.41 11.82 10.21
C GLY A 389 24.26 12.58 10.89
N VAL A 390 23.12 11.97 10.96
CA VAL A 390 21.89 12.56 11.54
C VAL A 390 22.01 12.67 13.06
N PRO A 391 21.78 13.86 13.67
CA PRO A 391 21.85 14.04 15.12
C PRO A 391 20.86 13.15 15.88
N GLY A 392 19.60 13.07 15.45
CA GLY A 392 18.54 12.34 16.14
C GLY A 392 18.14 12.97 17.48
N GLY A 393 17.63 12.15 18.41
CA GLY A 393 17.27 12.59 19.77
C GLY A 393 15.84 13.14 19.91
N ALA A 394 15.01 12.97 18.89
CA ALA A 394 13.64 13.48 18.87
C ALA A 394 12.60 12.38 19.17
N THR A 395 11.42 12.82 19.62
CA THR A 395 10.19 12.04 19.54
C THR A 395 9.36 12.54 18.36
N CYS A 396 9.11 11.65 17.39
CA CYS A 396 8.40 11.97 16.16
C CYS A 396 6.92 11.58 16.27
N ALA A 397 6.02 12.49 15.91
CA ALA A 397 4.59 12.23 15.85
C ALA A 397 4.26 11.42 14.58
N VAL A 398 3.55 10.31 14.72
CA VAL A 398 3.25 9.41 13.60
C VAL A 398 1.84 9.58 13.02
N HIS A 399 0.93 10.25 13.71
CA HIS A 399 -0.43 10.55 13.25
C HIS A 399 -1.21 9.32 12.76
N LEU A 400 -1.09 8.18 13.45
CA LEU A 400 -1.67 6.88 13.08
C LEU A 400 -1.17 6.35 11.71
N ASP A 401 -0.01 6.79 11.24
CA ASP A 401 0.57 6.36 9.96
C ASP A 401 1.76 5.41 10.19
N HIS A 402 1.55 4.15 9.83
CA HIS A 402 2.56 3.09 9.95
C HIS A 402 3.85 3.38 9.17
N ARG A 403 3.77 4.09 8.02
CA ARG A 403 4.95 4.40 7.20
C ARG A 403 5.81 5.48 7.83
N ILE A 404 5.19 6.47 8.46
CA ILE A 404 5.89 7.49 9.24
C ILE A 404 6.60 6.82 10.41
N ALA A 405 5.89 5.95 11.17
CA ALA A 405 6.46 5.22 12.29
C ALA A 405 7.71 4.40 11.86
N MET A 406 7.56 3.54 10.87
CA MET A 406 8.67 2.69 10.39
C MET A 406 9.83 3.50 9.81
N SER A 407 9.55 4.61 9.12
CA SER A 407 10.59 5.48 8.55
C SER A 407 11.48 6.09 9.63
N PHE A 408 10.90 6.65 10.69
CA PHE A 408 11.70 7.22 11.79
C PHE A 408 12.41 6.15 12.64
N LEU A 409 11.82 4.95 12.78
CA LEU A 409 12.52 3.84 13.40
C LEU A 409 13.74 3.40 12.56
N VAL A 410 13.62 3.37 11.23
CA VAL A 410 14.76 3.12 10.34
C VAL A 410 15.83 4.21 10.49
N LEU A 411 15.44 5.49 10.52
CA LEU A 411 16.40 6.60 10.74
C LEU A 411 17.16 6.46 12.06
N GLY A 412 16.47 6.04 13.12
CA GLY A 412 17.05 5.86 14.44
C GLY A 412 18.17 4.82 14.51
N LEU A 413 18.20 3.85 13.56
CA LEU A 413 19.25 2.84 13.48
C LEU A 413 20.61 3.42 13.05
N ALA A 414 20.60 4.55 12.34
CA ALA A 414 21.80 5.24 11.87
C ALA A 414 22.07 6.59 12.57
N ALA A 415 21.09 7.11 13.33
CA ALA A 415 21.21 8.40 14.03
C ALA A 415 22.16 8.33 15.23
N ARG A 416 22.80 9.46 15.56
CA ARG A 416 23.74 9.56 16.71
C ARG A 416 23.06 9.42 18.06
N LYS A 417 21.80 9.87 18.19
CA LYS A 417 20.97 9.74 19.39
C LYS A 417 19.70 8.98 19.05
N PRO A 418 19.13 8.21 20.00
CA PRO A 418 17.91 7.46 19.77
C PRO A 418 16.76 8.33 19.24
N ILE A 419 15.96 7.76 18.35
CA ILE A 419 14.72 8.37 17.85
C ILE A 419 13.54 7.56 18.38
N THR A 420 12.57 8.23 18.95
CA THR A 420 11.32 7.62 19.45
C THR A 420 10.17 8.03 18.53
N VAL A 421 9.30 7.09 18.22
CA VAL A 421 7.98 7.38 17.64
C VAL A 421 6.94 7.34 18.77
N ASP A 422 6.00 8.28 18.74
CA ASP A 422 4.97 8.42 19.80
C ASP A 422 4.00 7.24 19.81
N ASP A 423 3.82 6.56 18.67
CA ASP A 423 2.98 5.37 18.56
C ASP A 423 3.48 4.40 17.47
N GLY A 424 3.84 3.19 17.85
CA GLY A 424 4.20 2.10 16.92
C GLY A 424 3.04 1.15 16.60
N ALA A 425 1.89 1.28 17.28
CA ALA A 425 0.75 0.38 17.07
C ALA A 425 0.25 0.34 15.61
N PRO A 426 0.20 1.45 14.87
CA PRO A 426 -0.22 1.43 13.47
C PRO A 426 0.60 0.53 12.55
N ILE A 427 1.82 0.14 12.94
CA ILE A 427 2.67 -0.77 12.14
C ILE A 427 1.96 -2.10 11.88
N ALA A 428 1.16 -2.60 12.83
CA ALA A 428 0.42 -3.85 12.70
C ALA A 428 -0.60 -3.86 11.54
N THR A 429 -1.05 -2.69 11.08
CA THR A 429 -2.02 -2.59 9.97
C THR A 429 -1.48 -3.14 8.65
N SER A 430 -0.14 -3.07 8.44
CA SER A 430 0.49 -3.47 7.18
C SER A 430 1.75 -4.31 7.32
N PHE A 431 2.43 -4.28 8.47
CA PHE A 431 3.68 -5.02 8.67
C PHE A 431 3.81 -5.54 10.12
N PRO A 432 2.92 -6.45 10.54
CA PRO A 432 2.82 -6.88 11.94
C PRO A 432 4.11 -7.51 12.50
N ILE A 433 4.96 -8.07 11.64
CA ILE A 433 6.23 -8.71 12.04
C ILE A 433 7.44 -7.77 11.96
N PHE A 434 7.25 -6.45 11.68
CA PHE A 434 8.33 -5.47 11.46
C PHE A 434 9.35 -5.45 12.60
N GLU A 435 8.91 -5.25 13.85
CA GLU A 435 9.79 -5.17 15.01
C GLU A 435 10.67 -6.42 15.13
N GLY A 436 10.06 -7.60 15.17
CA GLY A 436 10.77 -8.85 15.32
C GLY A 436 11.67 -9.19 14.12
N LEU A 437 11.28 -8.81 12.91
CA LEU A 437 12.11 -8.99 11.72
C LEU A 437 13.35 -8.11 11.79
N MET A 438 13.20 -6.81 12.08
CA MET A 438 14.32 -5.88 12.16
C MET A 438 15.28 -6.27 13.30
N GLN A 439 14.77 -6.69 14.45
CA GLN A 439 15.59 -7.19 15.56
C GLN A 439 16.38 -8.46 15.18
N ARG A 440 15.80 -9.39 14.43
CA ARG A 440 16.53 -10.56 13.90
C ARG A 440 17.65 -10.21 12.94
N LEU A 441 17.52 -9.11 12.20
CA LEU A 441 18.59 -8.60 11.34
C LEU A 441 19.68 -7.86 12.13
N GLY A 442 19.49 -7.59 13.43
CA GLY A 442 20.43 -6.88 14.29
C GLY A 442 20.05 -5.44 14.64
N ALA A 443 18.84 -5.01 14.27
CA ALA A 443 18.37 -3.66 14.59
C ALA A 443 18.08 -3.48 16.09
N SER A 444 18.52 -2.34 16.64
CA SER A 444 18.28 -1.95 18.04
C SER A 444 16.93 -1.22 18.17
N LEU A 445 15.85 -1.99 18.23
CA LEU A 445 14.48 -1.53 18.43
C LEU A 445 13.94 -1.99 19.78
N ARG A 446 13.18 -1.13 20.46
CA ARG A 446 12.50 -1.46 21.72
C ARG A 446 11.17 -0.70 21.83
N ARG A 447 10.20 -1.29 22.48
CA ARG A 447 9.03 -0.58 23.00
C ARG A 447 9.45 0.20 24.23
N ALA A 448 8.96 1.45 24.35
CA ALA A 448 9.31 2.33 25.46
C ALA A 448 8.47 1.99 26.69
#